data_88be9190d8b1d202a0d4467943888f71
#
_entry.id   88be9190d8b1d202a0d4467943888f71
#
_cell.length_a   1.000
_cell.length_b   1.000
_cell.length_c   1.000
_cell.angle_alpha   90.00
_cell.angle_beta   90.00
_cell.angle_gamma   90.00
#
_symmetry.space_group_name_H-M   'P 1'
#
loop_
_entity.id
_entity.type
_entity.pdbx_description
1 polymer ?
#
loop_
_entity_poly.entity_id
_entity_poly.type
_entity_poly.pdbx_seq_one_letter_code
_entity_poly.pdbx_strand_id
1 'polypeptide(L)'
;MSGPSETKHQEYEWQISNKIKETHDTYTYTLLPVSESQRFDFEIGQFVTLSAFLLRPTASGGSEENLVNRAYSIASSPSRDFIELTIKEEKPYGYINPTTGKSDSFAAYFNEQVKLGDRFKLKLNPNKEHFIWKVAAGIEKNIAYWSGSNGAESARGLIQYMQDQNDPDFNLVLFYSNTKLSVDDTKKDFNETGHHPVDTLNVIYYNWLIDIAKKIENLKVIFTFTKQQEVPITTPHSRIIYRKGRFFLNPDGSPERTLLKYGGKIETLFNPICGSSSFINGTVMLPNGKINRGKGILQNLVELEGVKAEKIDKEQFYLQQVGANKQEKK
;
A
#
# COMPACT_ATOMS: atom_id res chain seq x y z
N MET A 1 26.92 19.15 30.56
CA MET A 1 26.69 18.23 29.43
C MET A 1 25.23 17.82 29.52
N SER A 2 24.37 18.46 28.76
CA SER A 2 22.95 18.11 28.64
C SER A 2 22.86 16.86 27.75
N GLY A 3 22.38 15.76 28.34
CA GLY A 3 22.12 14.53 27.60
C GLY A 3 21.15 14.76 26.43
N PRO A 4 21.14 13.87 25.43
CA PRO A 4 20.22 14.01 24.30
C PRO A 4 18.79 14.03 24.86
N SER A 5 18.04 15.09 24.57
CA SER A 5 16.63 15.18 24.89
C SER A 5 15.93 14.00 24.20
N GLU A 6 15.39 13.09 25.01
CA GLU A 6 14.40 12.13 24.50
C GLU A 6 13.31 12.92 23.82
N THR A 7 13.27 12.88 22.50
CA THR A 7 12.13 13.39 21.72
C THR A 7 10.94 12.52 22.12
N LYS A 8 10.18 12.97 23.11
CA LYS A 8 8.88 12.39 23.44
C LYS A 8 8.08 12.37 22.14
N HIS A 9 7.86 11.18 21.62
CA HIS A 9 7.07 10.99 20.42
C HIS A 9 5.66 11.50 20.70
N GLN A 10 5.34 12.67 20.16
CA GLN A 10 4.07 13.36 20.38
C GLN A 10 2.95 12.55 19.71
N GLU A 11 1.87 12.32 20.44
CA GLU A 11 0.62 11.81 19.90
C GLU A 11 -0.30 12.98 19.55
N TYR A 12 -1.01 12.85 18.44
CA TYR A 12 -1.92 13.85 17.90
C TYR A 12 -3.31 13.24 17.76
N GLU A 13 -4.35 14.01 18.11
CA GLU A 13 -5.73 13.56 18.00
C GLU A 13 -6.33 13.97 16.65
N TRP A 14 -6.83 12.99 15.90
CA TRP A 14 -7.42 13.17 14.58
C TRP A 14 -8.79 12.52 14.51
N GLN A 15 -9.68 13.10 13.69
CA GLN A 15 -11.07 12.68 13.55
C GLN A 15 -11.34 12.17 12.15
N ILE A 16 -12.08 11.07 12.02
CA ILE A 16 -12.56 10.54 10.75
C ILE A 16 -13.58 11.50 10.14
N SER A 17 -13.26 12.07 9.00
CA SER A 17 -14.13 12.98 8.24
C SER A 17 -14.78 12.31 7.02
N ASN A 18 -14.15 11.26 6.47
CA ASN A 18 -14.68 10.51 5.34
C ASN A 18 -14.24 9.05 5.38
N LYS A 19 -15.03 8.18 4.75
CA LYS A 19 -14.77 6.73 4.63
C LYS A 19 -15.20 6.26 3.25
N ILE A 20 -14.25 5.89 2.41
CA ILE A 20 -14.46 5.46 1.02
C ILE A 20 -14.17 3.97 0.91
N LYS A 21 -15.10 3.20 0.37
CA LYS A 21 -14.87 1.79 0.03
C LYS A 21 -14.07 1.69 -1.26
N GLU A 22 -12.89 1.08 -1.20
CA GLU A 22 -11.98 0.91 -2.34
C GLU A 22 -12.15 -0.46 -3.01
N THR A 23 -12.33 -1.50 -2.20
CA THR A 23 -12.55 -2.88 -2.65
C THR A 23 -13.55 -3.59 -1.74
N HIS A 24 -13.83 -4.87 -1.99
CA HIS A 24 -14.70 -5.68 -1.15
C HIS A 24 -14.28 -5.74 0.34
N ASP A 25 -12.98 -5.56 0.62
CA ASP A 25 -12.36 -5.71 1.95
C ASP A 25 -11.50 -4.52 2.40
N THR A 26 -11.53 -3.39 1.66
CA THR A 26 -10.62 -2.28 1.88
C THR A 26 -11.36 -0.94 1.90
N TYR A 27 -11.02 -0.08 2.87
CA TYR A 27 -11.53 1.29 2.96
C TYR A 27 -10.39 2.29 3.10
N THR A 28 -10.55 3.46 2.50
CA THR A 28 -9.74 4.65 2.73
C THR A 28 -10.47 5.59 3.66
N TYR A 29 -9.80 5.98 4.74
CA TYR A 29 -10.27 6.92 5.74
C TYR A 29 -9.58 8.25 5.56
N THR A 30 -10.34 9.33 5.42
CA THR A 30 -9.81 10.70 5.50
C THR A 30 -9.93 11.18 6.93
N LEU A 31 -8.82 11.67 7.48
CA LEU A 31 -8.75 12.17 8.85
C LEU A 31 -8.38 13.66 8.81
N LEU A 32 -9.04 14.44 9.68
CA LEU A 32 -8.74 15.83 9.94
C LEU A 32 -8.21 15.99 11.37
N PRO A 33 -7.26 16.90 11.63
CA PRO A 33 -6.85 17.22 13.00
C PRO A 33 -8.03 17.80 13.77
N VAL A 34 -8.21 17.43 15.04
CA VAL A 34 -9.32 17.96 15.87
C VAL A 34 -9.15 19.45 16.18
N SER A 35 -7.95 19.99 16.03
CA SER A 35 -7.60 21.41 16.10
C SER A 35 -6.26 21.65 15.42
N GLU A 36 -5.92 22.90 15.12
CA GLU A 36 -4.62 23.24 14.51
C GLU A 36 -3.42 22.80 15.37
N SER A 37 -3.53 22.80 16.69
CA SER A 37 -2.48 22.30 17.59
C SER A 37 -2.28 20.79 17.52
N GLN A 38 -3.21 20.05 16.92
CA GLN A 38 -3.15 18.61 16.68
C GLN A 38 -2.68 18.29 15.25
N ARG A 39 -2.39 19.28 14.44
CA ARG A 39 -1.81 19.10 13.11
C ARG A 39 -0.33 18.79 13.22
N PHE A 40 0.16 17.91 12.35
CA PHE A 40 1.59 17.70 12.12
C PHE A 40 1.89 17.79 10.63
N ASP A 41 3.09 18.26 10.32
CA ASP A 41 3.61 18.23 8.96
C ASP A 41 4.22 16.85 8.68
N PHE A 42 4.05 16.39 7.45
CA PHE A 42 4.61 15.12 7.00
C PHE A 42 5.13 15.24 5.56
N GLU A 43 5.93 14.27 5.15
CA GLU A 43 6.44 14.15 3.79
C GLU A 43 5.87 12.88 3.13
N ILE A 44 5.81 12.89 1.79
CA ILE A 44 5.37 11.70 1.04
C ILE A 44 6.24 10.49 1.38
N GLY A 45 5.59 9.31 1.56
CA GLY A 45 6.27 8.10 1.95
C GLY A 45 6.45 7.91 3.46
N GLN A 46 6.05 8.87 4.29
CA GLN A 46 5.98 8.68 5.73
C GLN A 46 4.75 7.85 6.12
N PHE A 47 4.80 7.30 7.33
CA PHE A 47 3.71 6.55 7.93
C PHE A 47 3.38 7.05 9.34
N VAL A 48 2.18 6.75 9.78
CA VAL A 48 1.73 6.98 11.17
C VAL A 48 1.49 5.67 11.88
N THR A 49 1.66 5.67 13.19
CA THR A 49 1.12 4.64 14.07
C THR A 49 -0.26 5.08 14.54
N LEU A 50 -1.27 4.30 14.20
CA LEU A 50 -2.65 4.47 14.60
C LEU A 50 -2.95 3.55 15.79
N SER A 51 -3.51 4.11 16.87
CA SER A 51 -3.79 3.41 18.12
C SER A 51 -5.29 3.31 18.35
N ALA A 52 -5.78 2.11 18.68
CA ALA A 52 -7.18 1.89 19.08
C ALA A 52 -7.28 0.82 20.17
N PHE A 53 -8.31 0.93 21.00
CA PHE A 53 -8.66 -0.10 21.97
C PHE A 53 -9.57 -1.15 21.32
N LEU A 54 -9.18 -2.41 21.41
CA LEU A 54 -9.95 -3.53 20.92
C LEU A 54 -10.38 -4.42 22.08
N LEU A 55 -11.67 -4.76 22.12
CA LEU A 55 -12.18 -5.78 23.05
C LEU A 55 -11.74 -7.17 22.58
N ARG A 56 -11.02 -7.87 23.43
CA ARG A 56 -10.59 -9.24 23.18
C ARG A 56 -11.17 -10.18 24.21
N PRO A 57 -11.70 -11.34 23.79
CA PRO A 57 -12.16 -12.33 24.74
C PRO A 57 -10.99 -12.88 25.56
N THR A 58 -11.21 -13.05 26.87
CA THR A 58 -10.27 -13.68 27.77
C THR A 58 -10.48 -15.19 27.86
N ALA A 59 -9.47 -15.95 28.27
CA ALA A 59 -9.57 -17.39 28.47
C ALA A 59 -10.62 -17.79 29.53
N SER A 60 -10.97 -16.87 30.43
CA SER A 60 -12.01 -17.04 31.47
C SER A 60 -13.44 -16.74 30.97
N GLY A 61 -13.65 -16.44 29.69
CA GLY A 61 -14.97 -16.16 29.11
C GLY A 61 -15.43 -14.70 29.24
N GLY A 62 -14.59 -13.80 29.77
CA GLY A 62 -14.81 -12.35 29.77
C GLY A 62 -14.25 -11.66 28.53
N SER A 63 -14.20 -10.34 28.55
CA SER A 63 -13.50 -9.52 27.54
C SER A 63 -12.65 -8.48 28.24
N GLU A 64 -11.48 -8.16 27.64
CA GLU A 64 -10.58 -7.11 28.09
C GLU A 64 -10.31 -6.13 26.96
N GLU A 65 -10.12 -4.85 27.29
CA GLU A 65 -9.66 -3.84 26.36
C GLU A 65 -8.15 -3.90 26.19
N ASN A 66 -7.70 -4.09 24.96
CA ASN A 66 -6.30 -4.11 24.62
C ASN A 66 -5.97 -2.95 23.67
N LEU A 67 -5.00 -2.13 24.04
CA LEU A 67 -4.45 -1.12 23.15
C LEU A 67 -3.68 -1.80 22.02
N VAL A 68 -4.11 -1.57 20.80
CA VAL A 68 -3.47 -2.11 19.59
C VAL A 68 -2.95 -0.96 18.75
N ASN A 69 -1.68 -1.07 18.38
CA ASN A 69 -0.98 -0.11 17.53
C ASN A 69 -0.72 -0.73 16.16
N ARG A 70 -1.00 0.02 15.07
CA ARG A 70 -0.72 -0.40 13.69
C ARG A 70 -0.10 0.75 12.91
N ALA A 71 0.93 0.43 12.12
CA ALA A 71 1.54 1.37 11.21
C ALA A 71 0.79 1.38 9.88
N TYR A 72 0.49 2.58 9.36
CA TYR A 72 -0.14 2.81 8.08
C TYR A 72 0.61 3.91 7.33
N SER A 73 0.99 3.63 6.07
CA SER A 73 1.54 4.64 5.17
C SER A 73 0.51 5.73 4.92
N ILE A 74 0.93 7.00 4.91
CA ILE A 74 0.04 8.10 4.60
C ILE A 74 -0.21 8.09 3.08
N ALA A 75 -1.48 7.94 2.70
CA ALA A 75 -1.92 7.80 1.32
C ALA A 75 -2.34 9.13 0.67
N SER A 76 -2.16 10.25 1.37
CA SER A 76 -2.44 11.60 0.87
C SER A 76 -1.17 12.40 0.61
N SER A 77 -1.31 13.45 -0.21
CA SER A 77 -0.27 14.46 -0.43
C SER A 77 -0.07 15.33 0.81
N PRO A 78 1.19 15.72 1.15
CA PRO A 78 1.48 16.65 2.24
C PRO A 78 0.91 18.06 2.01
N SER A 79 0.59 18.42 0.77
CA SER A 79 -0.02 19.72 0.43
C SER A 79 -1.46 19.89 0.89
N ARG A 80 -2.05 18.82 1.47
CA ARG A 80 -3.47 18.81 1.86
C ARG A 80 -3.65 18.97 3.36
N ASP A 81 -4.80 19.50 3.77
CA ASP A 81 -5.14 19.74 5.17
C ASP A 81 -5.62 18.49 5.92
N PHE A 82 -5.51 17.33 5.28
CA PHE A 82 -5.94 16.03 5.81
C PHE A 82 -4.92 14.94 5.52
N ILE A 83 -5.04 13.84 6.23
CA ILE A 83 -4.36 12.60 5.88
C ILE A 83 -5.35 11.54 5.42
N GLU A 84 -4.91 10.65 4.53
CA GLU A 84 -5.65 9.45 4.15
C GLU A 84 -4.89 8.23 4.63
N LEU A 85 -5.60 7.29 5.25
CA LEU A 85 -5.10 5.97 5.64
C LEU A 85 -5.97 4.90 4.99
N THR A 86 -5.35 3.91 4.37
CA THR A 86 -6.08 2.82 3.74
C THR A 86 -5.91 1.55 4.56
N ILE A 87 -7.03 0.98 4.95
CA ILE A 87 -7.09 -0.17 5.84
C ILE A 87 -7.75 -1.33 5.10
N LYS A 88 -6.94 -2.34 4.80
CA LYS A 88 -7.39 -3.58 4.19
C LYS A 88 -7.62 -4.63 5.26
N GLU A 89 -8.79 -5.27 5.21
CA GLU A 89 -9.06 -6.44 6.02
C GLU A 89 -8.30 -7.64 5.45
N GLU A 90 -7.23 -8.03 6.13
CA GLU A 90 -6.57 -9.28 5.80
C GLU A 90 -7.40 -10.45 6.33
N LYS A 91 -7.71 -11.41 5.45
CA LYS A 91 -8.36 -12.66 5.86
C LYS A 91 -7.56 -13.30 6.99
N PRO A 92 -8.25 -13.89 7.97
CA PRO A 92 -7.76 -13.98 9.33
C PRO A 92 -6.50 -14.83 9.44
N TYR A 93 -5.35 -14.17 9.54
CA TYR A 93 -4.25 -14.66 10.37
C TYR A 93 -4.45 -14.17 11.82
N GLY A 94 -5.69 -13.97 12.21
CA GLY A 94 -6.12 -13.50 13.51
C GLY A 94 -7.13 -14.45 14.13
N TYR A 95 -7.34 -14.26 15.41
CA TYR A 95 -8.34 -14.95 16.18
C TYR A 95 -9.73 -14.71 15.53
N ILE A 96 -10.40 -15.79 15.14
CA ILE A 96 -11.81 -15.74 14.80
C ILE A 96 -12.56 -15.88 16.13
N ASN A 97 -13.33 -14.87 16.49
CA ASN A 97 -14.20 -14.93 17.66
C ASN A 97 -15.16 -16.12 17.50
N PRO A 98 -15.05 -17.17 18.33
CA PRO A 98 -15.85 -18.39 18.16
C PRO A 98 -17.33 -18.16 18.35
N THR A 99 -17.74 -17.05 19.03
CA THR A 99 -19.13 -16.70 19.28
C THR A 99 -19.76 -15.96 18.09
N THR A 100 -19.00 -15.08 17.44
CA THR A 100 -19.50 -14.24 16.35
C THR A 100 -19.11 -14.74 14.96
N GLY A 101 -18.13 -15.64 14.86
CA GLY A 101 -17.53 -16.09 13.59
C GLY A 101 -16.74 -15.00 12.85
N LYS A 102 -16.56 -13.82 13.47
CA LYS A 102 -15.89 -12.66 12.87
C LYS A 102 -14.43 -12.56 13.29
N SER A 103 -13.63 -11.92 12.45
CA SER A 103 -12.25 -11.61 12.78
C SER A 103 -12.17 -10.47 13.80
N ASP A 104 -11.41 -10.66 14.88
CA ASP A 104 -11.08 -9.61 15.86
C ASP A 104 -9.83 -8.83 15.45
N SER A 105 -9.55 -8.73 14.14
CA SER A 105 -8.42 -7.96 13.65
C SER A 105 -8.68 -6.45 13.79
N PHE A 106 -7.60 -5.68 13.92
CA PHE A 106 -7.66 -4.21 13.92
C PHE A 106 -8.38 -3.68 12.67
N ALA A 107 -8.09 -4.27 11.51
CA ALA A 107 -8.71 -3.87 10.25
C ALA A 107 -10.21 -4.18 10.19
N ALA A 108 -10.66 -5.34 10.72
CA ALA A 108 -12.08 -5.66 10.82
C ALA A 108 -12.81 -4.66 11.72
N TYR A 109 -12.23 -4.33 12.90
CA TYR A 109 -12.76 -3.29 13.77
C TYR A 109 -12.95 -1.96 13.04
N PHE A 110 -11.92 -1.49 12.34
CA PHE A 110 -12.00 -0.26 11.56
C PHE A 110 -13.07 -0.33 10.47
N ASN A 111 -13.08 -1.39 9.69
CA ASN A 111 -13.98 -1.51 8.55
C ASN A 111 -15.46 -1.70 8.97
N GLU A 112 -15.73 -2.36 10.10
CA GLU A 112 -17.09 -2.64 10.56
C GLU A 112 -17.64 -1.61 11.56
N GLN A 113 -16.80 -1.10 12.47
CA GLN A 113 -17.26 -0.35 13.64
C GLN A 113 -16.95 1.14 13.59
N VAL A 114 -15.85 1.55 12.97
CA VAL A 114 -15.44 2.95 12.92
C VAL A 114 -16.35 3.78 12.00
N LYS A 115 -16.80 4.92 12.53
CA LYS A 115 -17.77 5.83 11.92
C LYS A 115 -17.16 7.23 11.70
N LEU A 116 -17.84 8.02 10.90
CA LEU A 116 -17.55 9.45 10.78
C LEU A 116 -17.71 10.12 12.14
N GLY A 117 -16.74 10.96 12.48
CA GLY A 117 -16.70 11.65 13.76
C GLY A 117 -15.87 10.94 14.85
N ASP A 118 -15.53 9.68 14.68
CA ASP A 118 -14.68 8.96 15.63
C ASP A 118 -13.27 9.55 15.65
N ARG A 119 -12.64 9.56 16.83
CA ARG A 119 -11.34 10.17 17.07
C ARG A 119 -10.30 9.12 17.43
N PHE A 120 -9.09 9.32 16.91
CA PHE A 120 -7.97 8.42 17.12
C PHE A 120 -6.68 9.18 17.38
N LYS A 121 -5.80 8.55 18.15
CA LYS A 121 -4.44 9.04 18.35
C LYS A 121 -3.52 8.52 17.26
N LEU A 122 -2.81 9.45 16.64
CA LEU A 122 -1.81 9.20 15.62
C LEU A 122 -0.44 9.64 16.13
N LYS A 123 0.58 8.86 15.77
CA LYS A 123 1.97 9.17 16.01
C LYS A 123 2.72 9.13 14.70
N LEU A 124 3.23 10.27 14.24
CA LEU A 124 4.05 10.33 13.03
C LEU A 124 5.41 9.65 13.28
N ASN A 125 5.89 8.87 12.30
CA ASN A 125 7.26 8.39 12.31
C ASN A 125 8.20 9.55 11.92
N PRO A 126 9.12 9.95 12.80
CA PRO A 126 9.98 11.11 12.58
C PRO A 126 11.20 10.82 11.69
N ASN A 127 11.34 9.61 11.13
CA ASN A 127 12.51 9.25 10.34
C ASN A 127 12.62 10.13 9.08
N LYS A 128 13.73 10.86 8.95
CA LYS A 128 14.00 11.74 7.80
C LYS A 128 14.39 10.98 6.54
N GLU A 129 15.02 9.82 6.69
CA GLU A 129 15.34 8.92 5.58
C GLU A 129 14.25 7.85 5.45
N HIS A 130 13.00 8.31 5.35
CA HIS A 130 11.85 7.43 5.14
C HIS A 130 11.77 6.95 3.68
N PHE A 131 10.86 6.03 3.42
CA PHE A 131 10.60 5.55 2.08
C PHE A 131 10.30 6.71 1.10
N ILE A 132 10.93 6.68 -0.07
CA ILE A 132 10.87 7.73 -1.11
C ILE A 132 11.27 9.15 -0.67
N TRP A 133 12.05 9.30 0.42
CA TRP A 133 12.51 10.62 0.88
C TRP A 133 13.24 11.44 -0.21
N LYS A 134 13.94 10.79 -1.15
CA LYS A 134 14.60 11.47 -2.27
C LYS A 134 13.62 12.17 -3.20
N VAL A 135 12.41 11.65 -3.32
CA VAL A 135 11.33 12.29 -4.08
C VAL A 135 10.78 13.48 -3.31
N ALA A 136 10.53 13.32 -2.00
CA ALA A 136 10.11 14.40 -1.11
C ALA A 136 11.11 15.57 -1.13
N ALA A 137 12.42 15.27 -1.17
CA ALA A 137 13.49 16.27 -1.26
C ALA A 137 13.67 16.86 -2.68
N GLY A 138 12.88 16.45 -3.67
CA GLY A 138 12.99 16.94 -5.06
C GLY A 138 14.23 16.43 -5.81
N ILE A 139 14.95 15.44 -5.27
CA ILE A 139 16.18 14.87 -5.87
C ILE A 139 15.83 13.96 -7.05
N GLU A 140 14.75 13.20 -6.94
CA GLU A 140 14.30 12.23 -7.94
C GLU A 140 12.91 12.62 -8.46
N LYS A 141 12.80 12.81 -9.77
CA LYS A 141 11.52 13.18 -10.43
C LYS A 141 11.09 12.19 -11.50
N ASN A 142 11.98 11.31 -11.97
CA ASN A 142 11.67 10.24 -12.91
C ASN A 142 11.54 8.92 -12.16
N ILE A 143 10.33 8.42 -11.99
CA ILE A 143 10.04 7.36 -11.03
C ILE A 143 9.40 6.17 -11.73
N ALA A 144 9.95 4.98 -11.48
CA ALA A 144 9.33 3.69 -11.78
C ALA A 144 8.90 3.04 -10.45
N TYR A 145 7.68 3.29 -10.01
CA TYR A 145 7.17 2.80 -8.73
C TYR A 145 6.62 1.37 -8.86
N TRP A 146 7.12 0.46 -8.06
CA TRP A 146 6.73 -0.94 -8.05
C TRP A 146 5.85 -1.24 -6.85
N SER A 147 4.59 -1.51 -7.09
CA SER A 147 3.59 -1.78 -6.06
C SER A 147 3.08 -3.21 -6.10
N GLY A 148 3.04 -3.86 -4.95
CA GLY A 148 2.37 -5.14 -4.74
C GLY A 148 1.22 -5.01 -3.73
N SER A 149 -0.02 -5.21 -4.16
CA SER A 149 -1.22 -5.14 -3.29
C SER A 149 -1.27 -3.83 -2.47
N ASN A 150 -1.13 -3.90 -1.14
CA ASN A 150 -1.18 -2.75 -0.22
C ASN A 150 -0.06 -1.71 -0.44
N GLY A 151 0.99 -2.03 -1.19
CA GLY A 151 2.03 -1.06 -1.58
C GLY A 151 1.52 0.13 -2.41
N ALA A 152 0.25 0.10 -2.83
CA ALA A 152 -0.39 1.20 -3.53
C ALA A 152 -0.68 2.43 -2.66
N GLU A 153 -0.61 2.31 -1.33
CA GLU A 153 -0.91 3.41 -0.41
C GLU A 153 0.07 4.58 -0.58
N SER A 154 1.37 4.30 -0.48
CA SER A 154 2.40 5.31 -0.71
C SER A 154 2.41 5.82 -2.17
N ALA A 155 2.06 4.95 -3.15
CA ALA A 155 1.91 5.38 -4.54
C ALA A 155 0.77 6.39 -4.72
N ARG A 156 -0.35 6.23 -3.99
CA ARG A 156 -1.46 7.20 -4.01
C ARG A 156 -1.02 8.57 -3.51
N GLY A 157 -0.34 8.62 -2.36
CA GLY A 157 0.21 9.87 -1.82
C GLY A 157 1.16 10.56 -2.81
N LEU A 158 2.03 9.77 -3.45
CA LEU A 158 2.96 10.26 -4.47
C LEU A 158 2.24 10.82 -5.71
N ILE A 159 1.20 10.14 -6.22
CA ILE A 159 0.42 10.61 -7.38
C ILE A 159 -0.34 11.89 -7.03
N GLN A 160 -0.92 11.98 -5.84
CA GLN A 160 -1.57 13.21 -5.38
C GLN A 160 -0.56 14.35 -5.23
N TYR A 161 0.62 14.08 -4.68
CA TYR A 161 1.69 15.07 -4.58
C TYR A 161 2.13 15.57 -5.97
N MET A 162 2.34 14.67 -6.92
CA MET A 162 2.63 15.01 -8.32
C MET A 162 1.53 15.91 -8.92
N GLN A 163 0.26 15.60 -8.67
CA GLN A 163 -0.87 16.41 -9.11
C GLN A 163 -0.85 17.80 -8.47
N ASP A 164 -0.61 17.89 -7.16
CA ASP A 164 -0.65 19.13 -6.40
C ASP A 164 0.54 20.04 -6.75
N GLN A 165 1.72 19.47 -7.01
CA GLN A 165 2.91 20.23 -7.45
C GLN A 165 2.78 20.74 -8.89
N ASN A 166 2.05 20.03 -9.75
CA ASN A 166 1.90 20.34 -11.17
C ASN A 166 3.24 20.60 -11.89
N ASP A 167 4.27 19.82 -11.51
CA ASP A 167 5.62 19.93 -12.05
C ASP A 167 5.71 19.11 -13.35
N PRO A 168 5.95 19.73 -14.52
CA PRO A 168 5.99 19.03 -15.82
C PRO A 168 7.19 18.06 -15.93
N ASP A 169 8.24 18.25 -15.13
CA ASP A 169 9.40 17.38 -15.12
C ASP A 169 9.20 16.11 -14.28
N PHE A 170 8.11 16.04 -13.53
CA PHE A 170 7.80 14.89 -12.68
C PHE A 170 7.12 13.79 -13.50
N ASN A 171 7.79 12.66 -13.67
CA ASN A 171 7.30 11.52 -14.46
C ASN A 171 7.15 10.28 -13.59
N LEU A 172 6.02 9.61 -13.67
CA LEU A 172 5.72 8.42 -12.89
C LEU A 172 5.17 7.28 -13.75
N VAL A 173 5.84 6.14 -13.72
CA VAL A 173 5.30 4.86 -14.20
C VAL A 173 5.01 3.99 -13.00
N LEU A 174 3.74 3.73 -12.74
CA LEU A 174 3.29 2.83 -11.67
C LEU A 174 3.17 1.40 -12.22
N PHE A 175 4.02 0.51 -11.75
CA PHE A 175 3.94 -0.94 -11.96
C PHE A 175 3.16 -1.57 -10.80
N TYR A 176 1.91 -1.94 -11.02
CA TYR A 176 1.02 -2.40 -9.97
C TYR A 176 0.63 -3.87 -10.14
N SER A 177 1.12 -4.72 -9.24
CA SER A 177 0.91 -6.17 -9.27
C SER A 177 -0.19 -6.61 -8.30
N ASN A 178 -1.15 -7.35 -8.85
CA ASN A 178 -2.22 -7.98 -8.08
C ASN A 178 -2.41 -9.43 -8.55
N THR A 179 -3.15 -10.23 -7.76
CA THR A 179 -3.48 -11.60 -8.13
C THR A 179 -4.56 -11.64 -9.21
N LYS A 180 -5.63 -10.89 -9.00
CA LYS A 180 -6.79 -10.76 -9.87
C LYS A 180 -7.36 -9.35 -9.79
N LEU A 181 -8.11 -8.93 -10.79
CA LEU A 181 -8.85 -7.67 -10.79
C LEU A 181 -10.07 -7.74 -9.86
N SER A 182 -10.83 -8.83 -9.97
CA SER A 182 -12.05 -9.08 -9.19
C SER A 182 -11.97 -10.38 -8.41
N VAL A 183 -12.68 -10.44 -7.29
CA VAL A 183 -12.88 -11.68 -6.53
C VAL A 183 -13.89 -12.61 -7.22
N ASP A 184 -14.75 -12.06 -8.07
CA ASP A 184 -15.75 -12.79 -8.86
C ASP A 184 -15.30 -12.82 -10.33
N ASP A 185 -14.78 -13.97 -10.77
CA ASP A 185 -14.29 -14.16 -12.16
C ASP A 185 -15.42 -14.14 -13.20
N THR A 186 -16.69 -14.23 -12.78
CA THR A 186 -17.84 -14.20 -13.69
C THR A 186 -18.25 -12.80 -14.09
N LYS A 187 -17.91 -11.80 -13.26
CA LYS A 187 -18.21 -10.39 -13.52
C LYS A 187 -17.10 -9.77 -14.37
N LYS A 188 -17.31 -9.82 -15.68
CA LYS A 188 -16.40 -9.22 -16.67
C LYS A 188 -16.76 -7.77 -17.01
N ASP A 189 -17.76 -7.20 -16.32
CA ASP A 189 -18.40 -5.96 -16.73
C ASP A 189 -17.61 -4.74 -16.26
N PHE A 190 -16.85 -4.16 -17.19
CA PHE A 190 -16.39 -2.79 -17.09
C PHE A 190 -17.53 -1.89 -17.60
N ASN A 191 -17.83 -0.82 -16.86
CA ASN A 191 -18.69 0.23 -17.44
C ASN A 191 -17.94 0.99 -18.55
N GLU A 192 -18.64 1.86 -19.26
CA GLU A 192 -18.08 2.66 -20.37
C GLU A 192 -16.88 3.52 -19.95
N THR A 193 -16.75 3.86 -18.65
CA THR A 193 -15.63 4.62 -18.10
C THR A 193 -14.40 3.76 -17.79
N GLY A 194 -14.52 2.44 -17.84
CA GLY A 194 -13.50 1.47 -17.44
C GLY A 194 -13.50 1.17 -15.95
N HIS A 195 -14.49 1.64 -15.17
CA HIS A 195 -14.64 1.34 -13.75
C HIS A 195 -15.21 -0.06 -13.52
N HIS A 196 -14.87 -0.61 -12.35
CA HIS A 196 -15.35 -1.92 -11.88
C HIS A 196 -16.11 -1.76 -10.56
N PRO A 197 -17.18 -2.55 -10.31
CA PRO A 197 -17.92 -2.51 -9.04
C PRO A 197 -17.02 -2.76 -7.84
N VAL A 198 -17.01 -1.84 -6.86
CA VAL A 198 -16.10 -1.89 -5.70
C VAL A 198 -16.32 -3.12 -4.82
N ASP A 199 -17.55 -3.64 -4.74
CA ASP A 199 -17.90 -4.81 -3.94
C ASP A 199 -17.26 -6.12 -4.42
N THR A 200 -16.84 -6.17 -5.68
CA THR A 200 -16.13 -7.33 -6.25
C THR A 200 -14.68 -7.02 -6.58
N LEU A 201 -14.27 -5.76 -6.52
CA LEU A 201 -12.93 -5.31 -6.85
C LEU A 201 -11.89 -5.85 -5.85
N ASN A 202 -10.73 -6.26 -6.36
CA ASN A 202 -9.61 -6.75 -5.56
C ASN A 202 -8.36 -5.87 -5.69
N VAL A 203 -8.42 -4.83 -6.50
CA VAL A 203 -7.31 -3.88 -6.74
C VAL A 203 -7.62 -2.57 -6.07
N ILE A 204 -6.87 -2.24 -5.01
CA ILE A 204 -7.02 -1.00 -4.25
C ILE A 204 -6.81 0.19 -5.19
N TYR A 205 -7.65 1.21 -5.09
CA TYR A 205 -7.63 2.43 -5.90
C TYR A 205 -7.82 2.23 -7.41
N TYR A 206 -8.28 1.06 -7.87
CA TYR A 206 -8.39 0.79 -9.31
C TYR A 206 -9.17 1.88 -10.05
N ASN A 207 -10.42 2.17 -9.61
CA ASN A 207 -11.28 3.16 -10.26
C ASN A 207 -10.65 4.57 -10.20
N TRP A 208 -10.07 4.92 -9.05
CA TRP A 208 -9.35 6.19 -8.91
C TRP A 208 -8.13 6.29 -9.84
N LEU A 209 -7.34 5.21 -9.96
CA LEU A 209 -6.19 5.16 -10.87
C LEU A 209 -6.59 5.30 -12.34
N ILE A 210 -7.74 4.72 -12.73
CA ILE A 210 -8.31 4.92 -14.07
C ILE A 210 -8.60 6.39 -14.34
N ASP A 211 -9.24 7.09 -13.39
CA ASP A 211 -9.62 8.48 -13.55
C ASP A 211 -8.42 9.43 -13.51
N ILE A 212 -7.49 9.21 -12.59
CA ILE A 212 -6.35 10.10 -12.42
C ILE A 212 -5.34 9.97 -13.58
N ALA A 213 -5.14 8.76 -14.13
CA ALA A 213 -4.28 8.55 -15.28
C ALA A 213 -4.80 9.22 -16.56
N LYS A 214 -6.12 9.48 -16.66
CA LYS A 214 -6.69 10.27 -17.75
C LYS A 214 -6.39 11.77 -17.62
N LYS A 215 -6.12 12.26 -16.41
CA LYS A 215 -5.91 13.68 -16.10
C LYS A 215 -4.45 14.08 -16.06
N ILE A 216 -3.57 13.22 -15.53
CA ILE A 216 -2.15 13.50 -15.35
C ILE A 216 -1.38 12.98 -16.58
N GLU A 217 -0.81 13.87 -17.37
CA GLU A 217 -0.13 13.53 -18.63
C GLU A 217 1.10 12.65 -18.40
N ASN A 218 1.88 12.94 -17.35
CA ASN A 218 3.13 12.26 -17.03
C ASN A 218 2.94 11.05 -16.09
N LEU A 219 1.71 10.52 -15.95
CA LEU A 219 1.39 9.31 -15.22
C LEU A 219 1.04 8.17 -16.18
N LYS A 220 1.77 7.06 -16.06
CA LYS A 220 1.43 5.78 -16.71
C LYS A 220 1.18 4.72 -15.65
N VAL A 221 0.13 3.91 -15.81
CA VAL A 221 -0.22 2.83 -14.89
C VAL A 221 -0.20 1.50 -15.63
N ILE A 222 0.56 0.54 -15.11
CA ILE A 222 0.70 -0.80 -15.67
C ILE A 222 0.22 -1.81 -14.65
N PHE A 223 -0.99 -2.29 -14.83
CA PHE A 223 -1.55 -3.36 -14.01
C PHE A 223 -1.06 -4.72 -14.49
N THR A 224 -0.63 -5.58 -13.56
CA THR A 224 -0.38 -6.98 -13.86
C THR A 224 -1.18 -7.90 -12.94
N PHE A 225 -1.76 -8.96 -13.53
CA PHE A 225 -2.61 -9.92 -12.84
C PHE A 225 -1.98 -11.31 -12.90
N THR A 226 -1.48 -11.80 -11.76
CA THR A 226 -0.64 -13.01 -11.71
C THR A 226 -1.43 -14.32 -11.79
N LYS A 227 -2.72 -14.29 -11.47
CA LYS A 227 -3.62 -15.48 -11.44
C LYS A 227 -4.86 -15.32 -12.31
N GLN A 228 -5.02 -14.20 -13.00
CA GLN A 228 -6.17 -13.99 -13.89
C GLN A 228 -5.96 -14.71 -15.22
N GLN A 229 -6.97 -15.44 -15.68
CA GLN A 229 -6.89 -16.17 -16.94
C GLN A 229 -6.98 -15.25 -18.16
N GLU A 230 -7.84 -14.25 -18.09
CA GLU A 230 -8.03 -13.23 -19.12
C GLU A 230 -7.85 -11.85 -18.54
N VAL A 231 -7.19 -10.96 -19.24
CA VAL A 231 -7.11 -9.54 -18.91
C VAL A 231 -8.01 -8.75 -19.87
N PRO A 232 -8.52 -7.58 -19.48
CA PRO A 232 -9.26 -6.73 -20.38
C PRO A 232 -8.45 -6.43 -21.64
N ILE A 233 -9.02 -6.67 -22.81
CA ILE A 233 -8.34 -6.45 -24.10
C ILE A 233 -8.28 -4.95 -24.44
N THR A 234 -9.32 -4.21 -24.03
CA THR A 234 -9.42 -2.77 -24.25
C THR A 234 -8.96 -2.02 -22.99
N THR A 235 -7.98 -1.17 -23.15
CA THR A 235 -7.57 -0.24 -22.10
C THR A 235 -8.46 0.99 -22.14
N PRO A 236 -8.93 1.54 -21.00
CA PRO A 236 -9.77 2.72 -20.98
C PRO A 236 -9.03 3.99 -21.41
N HIS A 237 -7.70 3.94 -21.47
CA HIS A 237 -6.83 5.04 -21.90
C HIS A 237 -5.45 4.54 -22.31
N SER A 238 -4.74 5.26 -23.20
CA SER A 238 -3.40 4.89 -23.69
C SER A 238 -2.32 4.83 -22.59
N ARG A 239 -2.52 5.55 -21.49
CA ARG A 239 -1.62 5.54 -20.31
C ARG A 239 -1.91 4.41 -19.31
N ILE A 240 -2.90 3.55 -19.59
CA ILE A 240 -3.28 2.41 -18.78
C ILE A 240 -2.99 1.14 -19.56
N ILE A 241 -2.19 0.26 -19.01
CA ILE A 241 -1.80 -1.00 -19.65
C ILE A 241 -2.16 -2.16 -18.73
N TYR A 242 -2.80 -3.17 -19.30
CA TYR A 242 -3.08 -4.43 -18.61
C TYR A 242 -2.13 -5.52 -19.08
N ARG A 243 -1.61 -6.30 -18.13
CA ARG A 243 -0.75 -7.45 -18.38
C ARG A 243 -1.26 -8.67 -17.64
N LYS A 244 -1.06 -9.84 -18.25
CA LYS A 244 -1.20 -11.15 -17.59
C LYS A 244 0.15 -11.63 -17.10
N GLY A 245 0.18 -12.30 -15.95
CA GLY A 245 1.38 -12.94 -15.42
C GLY A 245 2.19 -12.00 -14.49
N ARG A 246 3.44 -12.36 -14.29
CA ARG A 246 4.38 -11.61 -13.42
C ARG A 246 5.16 -10.58 -14.22
N PHE A 247 5.58 -9.51 -13.57
CA PHE A 247 6.61 -8.63 -14.13
C PHE A 247 7.87 -9.44 -14.40
N PHE A 248 8.66 -8.99 -15.38
CA PHE A 248 9.91 -9.59 -15.85
C PHE A 248 9.77 -10.98 -16.52
N LEU A 249 8.56 -11.40 -16.81
CA LEU A 249 8.28 -12.62 -17.57
C LEU A 249 7.32 -12.35 -18.73
N ASN A 250 7.64 -12.87 -19.89
CA ASN A 250 6.71 -12.98 -21.01
C ASN A 250 5.63 -14.06 -20.73
N PRO A 251 4.52 -14.09 -21.48
CA PRO A 251 3.49 -15.11 -21.32
C PRO A 251 3.98 -16.56 -21.46
N ASP A 252 5.06 -16.79 -22.22
CA ASP A 252 5.72 -18.08 -22.40
C ASP A 252 6.70 -18.43 -21.26
N GLY A 253 6.84 -17.54 -20.27
CA GLY A 253 7.76 -17.72 -19.14
C GLY A 253 9.20 -17.28 -19.39
N SER A 254 9.55 -16.82 -20.61
CA SER A 254 10.88 -16.28 -20.90
C SER A 254 11.08 -14.91 -20.21
N PRO A 255 12.35 -14.50 -19.92
CA PRO A 255 12.65 -13.21 -19.31
C PRO A 255 12.16 -12.04 -20.17
N GLU A 256 11.53 -11.03 -19.55
CA GLU A 256 11.14 -9.77 -20.17
C GLU A 256 11.82 -8.60 -19.47
N ARG A 257 12.45 -7.71 -20.22
CA ARG A 257 12.98 -6.43 -19.71
C ARG A 257 11.84 -5.44 -19.52
N THR A 258 11.08 -5.63 -18.45
CA THR A 258 9.84 -4.90 -18.19
C THR A 258 10.07 -3.41 -17.99
N LEU A 259 11.12 -3.02 -17.26
CA LEU A 259 11.44 -1.62 -17.00
C LEU A 259 11.82 -0.90 -18.31
N LEU A 260 12.70 -1.49 -19.12
CA LEU A 260 13.09 -0.95 -20.42
C LEU A 260 11.88 -0.80 -21.36
N LYS A 261 10.99 -1.79 -21.37
CA LYS A 261 9.82 -1.81 -22.26
C LYS A 261 8.78 -0.73 -21.93
N TYR A 262 8.56 -0.46 -20.65
CA TYR A 262 7.47 0.42 -20.20
C TYR A 262 7.94 1.70 -19.51
N GLY A 263 9.10 1.69 -18.87
CA GLY A 263 9.64 2.80 -18.09
C GLY A 263 10.55 3.75 -18.89
N GLY A 264 11.14 3.28 -19.98
CA GLY A 264 12.05 4.12 -20.82
C GLY A 264 13.52 4.02 -20.38
N LYS A 265 14.20 5.17 -20.23
CA LYS A 265 15.65 5.22 -19.93
C LYS A 265 15.95 4.79 -18.50
N ILE A 266 16.50 3.58 -18.34
CA ILE A 266 16.74 2.93 -17.04
C ILE A 266 17.66 3.78 -16.13
N GLU A 267 18.67 4.43 -16.71
CA GLU A 267 19.70 5.18 -15.98
C GLU A 267 19.14 6.39 -15.22
N THR A 268 18.01 6.93 -15.66
CA THR A 268 17.38 8.11 -15.06
C THR A 268 16.27 7.76 -14.07
N LEU A 269 15.86 6.48 -13.99
CA LEU A 269 14.72 6.08 -13.20
C LEU A 269 15.11 5.74 -11.76
N PHE A 270 14.44 6.38 -10.81
CA PHE A 270 14.41 5.96 -9.42
C PHE A 270 13.33 4.89 -9.23
N ASN A 271 13.64 3.82 -8.51
CA ASN A 271 12.81 2.62 -8.44
C ASN A 271 12.35 2.32 -7.00
N PRO A 272 11.35 3.00 -6.45
CA PRO A 272 10.72 2.62 -5.20
C PRO A 272 9.95 1.31 -5.34
N ILE A 273 10.13 0.41 -4.37
CA ILE A 273 9.46 -0.89 -4.32
C ILE A 273 8.70 -1.01 -3.01
N CYS A 274 7.38 -1.17 -3.07
CA CYS A 274 6.53 -1.31 -1.90
C CYS A 274 5.64 -2.54 -1.99
N GLY A 275 5.67 -3.40 -0.97
CA GLY A 275 4.88 -4.62 -0.96
C GLY A 275 5.34 -5.69 0.02
N SER A 276 4.82 -6.89 -0.13
CA SER A 276 5.21 -8.05 0.70
C SER A 276 6.64 -8.53 0.41
N SER A 277 7.21 -9.28 1.36
CA SER A 277 8.52 -9.92 1.17
C SER A 277 8.58 -10.82 -0.08
N SER A 278 7.50 -11.52 -0.40
CA SER A 278 7.41 -12.35 -1.60
C SER A 278 7.44 -11.52 -2.89
N PHE A 279 6.86 -10.34 -2.88
CA PHE A 279 6.89 -9.42 -4.02
C PHE A 279 8.28 -8.80 -4.19
N ILE A 280 8.84 -8.24 -3.10
CA ILE A 280 10.12 -7.53 -3.14
C ILE A 280 11.30 -8.48 -3.39
N ASN A 281 11.40 -9.55 -2.58
CA ASN A 281 12.57 -10.42 -2.52
C ASN A 281 12.35 -11.80 -3.17
N GLY A 282 11.13 -12.11 -3.63
CA GLY A 282 10.78 -13.44 -4.16
C GLY A 282 10.74 -14.56 -3.11
N THR A 283 10.69 -14.21 -1.83
CA THR A 283 10.75 -15.19 -0.73
C THR A 283 9.35 -15.61 -0.31
N VAL A 284 9.03 -16.88 -0.42
CA VAL A 284 7.73 -17.45 -0.01
C VAL A 284 7.96 -18.48 1.08
N MET A 285 7.29 -18.32 2.23
CA MET A 285 7.23 -19.36 3.25
C MET A 285 6.15 -20.36 2.86
N LEU A 286 6.52 -21.63 2.73
CA LEU A 286 5.61 -22.73 2.45
C LEU A 286 4.88 -23.16 3.73
N PRO A 287 3.70 -23.84 3.62
CA PRO A 287 2.95 -24.32 4.79
C PRO A 287 3.74 -25.24 5.74
N ASN A 288 4.77 -25.91 5.22
CA ASN A 288 5.67 -26.80 5.98
C ASN A 288 6.84 -26.05 6.63
N GLY A 289 6.84 -24.71 6.66
CA GLY A 289 7.89 -23.87 7.23
C GLY A 289 9.15 -23.73 6.36
N LYS A 290 9.22 -24.40 5.21
CA LYS A 290 10.35 -24.23 4.30
C LYS A 290 10.24 -22.91 3.56
N ILE A 291 11.39 -22.28 3.32
CA ILE A 291 11.49 -21.04 2.55
C ILE A 291 11.82 -21.38 1.10
N ASN A 292 10.91 -21.03 0.19
CA ASN A 292 11.19 -21.05 -1.25
C ASN A 292 11.69 -19.65 -1.67
N ARG A 293 12.86 -19.61 -2.34
CA ARG A 293 13.47 -18.37 -2.83
C ARG A 293 13.34 -18.32 -4.35
N GLY A 294 12.50 -17.42 -4.84
CA GLY A 294 12.45 -17.03 -6.26
C GLY A 294 13.11 -15.68 -6.48
N LYS A 295 13.02 -15.16 -7.70
CA LYS A 295 13.44 -13.79 -8.01
C LYS A 295 12.27 -12.82 -7.78
N GLY A 296 12.44 -11.90 -6.83
CA GLY A 296 11.51 -10.78 -6.61
C GLY A 296 11.80 -9.58 -7.52
N ILE A 297 11.08 -8.49 -7.31
CA ILE A 297 11.28 -7.25 -8.08
C ILE A 297 12.70 -6.73 -7.92
N LEU A 298 13.23 -6.67 -6.68
CA LEU A 298 14.56 -6.17 -6.38
C LEU A 298 15.65 -6.89 -7.19
N GLN A 299 15.64 -8.22 -7.17
CA GLN A 299 16.66 -9.01 -7.86
C GLN A 299 16.56 -8.86 -9.38
N ASN A 300 15.34 -8.81 -9.94
CA ASN A 300 15.16 -8.61 -11.38
C ASN A 300 15.60 -7.20 -11.83
N LEU A 301 15.35 -6.16 -11.04
CA LEU A 301 15.85 -4.81 -11.35
C LEU A 301 17.39 -4.79 -11.44
N VAL A 302 18.08 -5.42 -10.49
CA VAL A 302 19.54 -5.46 -10.48
C VAL A 302 20.09 -6.36 -11.57
N GLU A 303 19.65 -7.61 -11.65
CA GLU A 303 20.28 -8.64 -12.50
C GLU A 303 19.82 -8.60 -13.96
N LEU A 304 18.54 -8.30 -14.22
CA LEU A 304 17.97 -8.32 -15.56
C LEU A 304 17.98 -6.94 -16.21
N GLU A 305 17.63 -5.89 -15.44
CA GLU A 305 17.53 -4.53 -15.95
C GLU A 305 18.82 -3.71 -15.76
N GLY A 306 19.71 -4.11 -14.85
CA GLY A 306 20.97 -3.43 -14.58
C GLY A 306 20.81 -2.15 -13.76
N VAL A 307 19.73 -2.03 -12.98
CA VAL A 307 19.48 -0.86 -12.12
C VAL A 307 20.50 -0.84 -10.99
N LYS A 308 21.14 0.31 -10.77
CA LYS A 308 22.09 0.51 -9.67
C LYS A 308 21.39 0.59 -8.32
N ALA A 309 22.04 0.11 -7.26
CA ALA A 309 21.45 0.02 -5.92
C ALA A 309 21.00 1.39 -5.36
N GLU A 310 21.76 2.47 -5.65
CA GLU A 310 21.42 3.83 -5.22
C GLU A 310 20.14 4.40 -5.86
N LYS A 311 19.67 3.77 -6.95
CA LYS A 311 18.42 4.08 -7.64
C LYS A 311 17.24 3.23 -7.20
N ILE A 312 17.41 2.43 -6.14
CA ILE A 312 16.38 1.56 -5.59
C ILE A 312 16.11 1.94 -4.14
N ASP A 313 14.83 2.08 -3.79
CA ASP A 313 14.35 2.22 -2.42
C ASP A 313 13.27 1.15 -2.16
N LYS A 314 13.08 0.75 -0.91
CA LYS A 314 12.12 -0.31 -0.60
C LYS A 314 11.43 -0.13 0.75
N GLU A 315 10.12 -0.37 0.75
CA GLU A 315 9.30 -0.50 1.95
C GLU A 315 8.65 -1.89 1.96
N GLN A 316 8.92 -2.67 3.01
CA GLN A 316 8.40 -4.03 3.15
C GLN A 316 7.32 -4.07 4.21
N PHE A 317 6.11 -4.47 3.82
CA PHE A 317 5.07 -4.81 4.78
C PHE A 317 5.33 -6.20 5.35
N TYR A 318 5.44 -6.28 6.67
CA TYR A 318 5.44 -7.54 7.37
C TYR A 318 3.99 -7.95 7.59
N LEU A 319 3.56 -9.03 6.94
CA LEU A 319 2.39 -9.77 7.42
C LEU A 319 2.72 -10.21 8.85
N GLN A 320 2.10 -9.58 9.84
CA GLN A 320 2.35 -9.96 11.22
C GLN A 320 1.93 -11.42 11.41
N GLN A 321 2.91 -12.30 11.59
CA GLN A 321 2.64 -13.61 12.16
C GLN A 321 2.14 -13.37 13.57
N VAL A 322 0.85 -13.59 13.78
CA VAL A 322 0.24 -13.58 15.11
C VAL A 322 0.98 -14.64 15.94
N GLY A 323 1.67 -14.16 16.95
CA GLY A 323 2.18 -14.81 18.13
C GLY A 323 2.33 -16.34 18.10
N ALA A 324 3.50 -16.82 17.67
CA ALA A 324 4.06 -17.96 18.37
C ALA A 324 4.44 -17.45 19.77
N ASN A 325 3.60 -17.73 20.76
CA ASN A 325 3.96 -17.62 22.17
C ASN A 325 5.29 -18.35 22.38
N LYS A 326 6.37 -17.60 22.49
CA LYS A 326 7.56 -18.12 23.16
C LYS A 326 7.16 -18.33 24.61
N GLN A 327 6.70 -19.54 24.95
CA GLN A 327 6.82 -20.02 26.30
C GLN A 327 8.31 -20.03 26.59
N GLU A 328 8.78 -19.04 27.34
CA GLU A 328 10.03 -19.10 28.02
C GLU A 328 9.96 -20.32 28.95
N LYS A 329 10.66 -21.38 28.58
CA LYS A 329 10.96 -22.46 29.50
C LYS A 329 11.91 -21.89 30.55
N LYS A 330 11.40 -21.80 31.77
CA LYS A 330 12.22 -21.64 32.98
C LYS A 330 13.21 -22.81 33.15
#